data_154de272e6fa4fc5a88090f9ff9aa390
#
_entry.id   154de272e6fa4fc5a88090f9ff9aa390
#
_cell.length_a   1.000
_cell.length_b   1.000
_cell.length_c   1.000
_cell.angle_alpha   90.00
_cell.angle_beta   90.00
_cell.angle_gamma   90.00
#
_symmetry.space_group_name_H-M   'P 1'
#
loop_
_entity.id
_entity.type
_entity.pdbx_description
1 polymer ?
#
loop_
_entity_poly.entity_id
_entity_poly.type
_entity_poly.pdbx_seq_one_letter_code
_entity_poly.pdbx_strand_id
1 'polypeptide(L)'
;DGEEISGVDSVDISYSNSANVSKPLGFHAGVTTVGGPTRQTVSVSRYLISNTPLESVSQGQNFSGSLNYEGAAYGFKSGYMTSMSVNCAVGAIPKSSYSLVVYDELRSGANASGSATSAIDIPSQGSISITCDNITSNRVIGFDYNASFNYKPYYTIGSEHPADVKYISPTTYNASVQLEID
;
A
#
# COMPACT_ATOMS: atom_id res chain seq x y z
N ASP A 1 5.08 11.90 12.47
CA ASP A 1 5.97 11.01 13.21
C ASP A 1 6.48 9.98 12.21
N GLY A 2 7.79 10.02 11.88
CA GLY A 2 8.37 9.12 10.89
C GLY A 2 8.69 7.78 11.55
N GLU A 3 7.74 6.85 11.55
CA GLU A 3 7.99 5.47 11.93
C GLU A 3 8.57 4.71 10.75
N GLU A 4 9.64 3.98 11.00
CA GLU A 4 10.27 3.12 10.00
C GLU A 4 9.48 1.83 9.84
N ILE A 5 9.18 1.47 8.59
CA ILE A 5 8.57 0.18 8.25
C ILE A 5 9.69 -0.84 8.09
N SER A 6 9.89 -1.67 9.10
CA SER A 6 10.90 -2.72 9.09
C SER A 6 10.38 -4.00 8.42
N GLY A 7 11.29 -4.87 7.99
CA GLY A 7 10.96 -6.17 7.38
C GLY A 7 10.40 -6.10 5.96
N VAL A 8 10.65 -5.02 5.25
CA VAL A 8 10.21 -4.87 3.86
C VAL A 8 10.95 -5.87 2.97
N ASP A 9 10.18 -6.67 2.25
CA ASP A 9 10.63 -7.68 1.28
C ASP A 9 10.69 -7.08 -0.14
N SER A 10 9.65 -6.33 -0.52
CA SER A 10 9.60 -5.64 -1.80
C SER A 10 8.75 -4.38 -1.76
N VAL A 11 9.10 -3.43 -2.62
CA VAL A 11 8.30 -2.23 -2.89
C VAL A 11 8.17 -2.06 -4.39
N ASP A 12 6.94 -1.97 -4.88
CA ASP A 12 6.63 -1.70 -6.27
C ASP A 12 5.95 -0.35 -6.39
N ILE A 13 6.45 0.47 -7.33
CA ILE A 13 5.88 1.77 -7.60
C ILE A 13 5.41 1.80 -9.05
N SER A 14 4.14 2.08 -9.26
CA SER A 14 3.57 2.28 -10.59
C SER A 14 3.04 3.70 -10.75
N TYR A 15 3.28 4.24 -11.93
CA TYR A 15 2.85 5.58 -12.29
C TYR A 15 1.88 5.50 -13.46
N SER A 16 0.73 6.13 -13.34
CA SER A 16 -0.25 6.24 -14.41
C SER A 16 -0.56 7.70 -14.69
N ASN A 17 -0.33 8.11 -15.91
CA ASN A 17 -0.66 9.43 -16.40
C ASN A 17 -1.47 9.31 -17.69
N SER A 18 -2.59 9.98 -17.78
CA SER A 18 -3.38 10.03 -19.01
C SER A 18 -2.87 11.17 -19.90
N ALA A 19 -2.41 10.82 -21.10
CA ALA A 19 -2.05 11.80 -22.10
C ALA A 19 -3.17 11.91 -23.14
N ASN A 20 -3.64 13.11 -23.40
CA ASN A 20 -4.57 13.40 -24.48
C ASN A 20 -3.81 13.93 -25.68
N VAL A 21 -4.02 13.32 -26.83
CA VAL A 21 -3.49 13.80 -28.10
C VAL A 21 -4.58 14.63 -28.78
N SER A 22 -4.36 15.92 -28.91
CA SER A 22 -5.22 16.82 -29.67
C SER A 22 -4.58 17.14 -31.02
N LYS A 23 -5.36 17.05 -32.09
CA LYS A 23 -4.92 17.44 -33.42
C LYS A 23 -5.76 18.62 -33.90
N PRO A 24 -5.34 19.86 -33.63
CA PRO A 24 -6.06 21.04 -34.09
C PRO A 24 -6.13 21.10 -35.62
N LEU A 25 -7.21 21.65 -36.15
CA LEU A 25 -7.40 21.87 -37.60
C LEU A 25 -6.25 22.72 -38.14
N GLY A 26 -5.60 22.23 -39.23
CA GLY A 26 -4.47 22.93 -39.83
C GLY A 26 -3.08 22.49 -39.35
N PHE A 27 -2.99 21.62 -38.36
CA PHE A 27 -1.71 21.08 -37.89
C PHE A 27 -1.48 19.68 -38.42
N HIS A 28 -0.29 19.42 -38.96
CA HIS A 28 0.10 18.10 -39.41
C HIS A 28 0.52 17.15 -38.30
N ALA A 29 0.97 17.69 -37.17
CA ALA A 29 1.37 16.93 -36.01
C ALA A 29 0.33 17.08 -34.86
N GLY A 30 0.08 16.00 -34.11
CA GLY A 30 -0.71 16.03 -32.88
C GLY A 30 0.07 16.72 -31.77
N VAL A 31 -0.61 17.53 -30.97
CA VAL A 31 -0.06 18.09 -29.74
C VAL A 31 -0.49 17.18 -28.60
N THR A 32 0.49 16.61 -27.91
CA THR A 32 0.23 15.78 -26.73
C THR A 32 0.18 16.68 -25.50
N THR A 33 -0.94 16.70 -24.82
CA THR A 33 -1.09 17.38 -23.53
C THR A 33 -1.30 16.34 -22.44
N VAL A 34 -0.73 16.58 -21.27
CA VAL A 34 -1.07 15.79 -20.08
C VAL A 34 -2.54 16.09 -19.77
N GLY A 35 -3.39 15.09 -19.99
CA GLY A 35 -4.83 15.29 -20.08
C GLY A 35 -5.61 14.90 -18.82
N GLY A 36 -4.93 14.50 -17.75
CA GLY A 36 -5.64 14.04 -16.56
C GLY A 36 -4.79 14.06 -15.30
N PRO A 37 -5.45 13.86 -14.17
CA PRO A 37 -4.79 13.81 -12.88
C PRO A 37 -3.80 12.65 -12.81
N THR A 38 -2.65 12.89 -12.22
CA THR A 38 -1.65 11.87 -11.96
C THR A 38 -2.13 10.96 -10.84
N ARG A 39 -1.97 9.66 -11.04
CA ARG A 39 -2.23 8.65 -10.02
C ARG A 39 -1.06 7.70 -9.95
N GLN A 40 -0.57 7.50 -8.75
CA GLN A 40 0.51 6.56 -8.48
C GLN A 40 0.02 5.51 -7.52
N THR A 41 0.55 4.30 -7.65
CA THR A 41 0.29 3.22 -6.71
C THR A 41 1.62 2.75 -6.14
N VAL A 42 1.67 2.63 -4.84
CA VAL A 42 2.81 2.08 -4.10
C VAL A 42 2.33 0.80 -3.44
N SER A 43 2.95 -0.32 -3.78
CA SER A 43 2.69 -1.61 -3.15
C SER A 43 3.90 -2.01 -2.30
N VAL A 44 3.66 -2.36 -1.05
CA VAL A 44 4.69 -2.76 -0.10
C VAL A 44 4.36 -4.16 0.37
N SER A 45 5.31 -5.07 0.23
CA SER A 45 5.25 -6.41 0.84
C SER A 45 6.31 -6.50 1.95
N ARG A 46 5.93 -7.03 3.08
CA ARG A 46 6.82 -7.19 4.23
C ARG A 46 6.56 -8.50 4.98
N TYR A 47 7.53 -8.95 5.71
CA TYR A 47 7.34 -10.05 6.67
C TYR A 47 6.47 -9.57 7.83
N LEU A 48 5.59 -10.44 8.32
CA LEU A 48 4.72 -10.15 9.46
C LEU A 48 5.56 -10.21 10.74
N ILE A 49 6.01 -9.06 11.20
CA ILE A 49 6.75 -8.88 12.45
C ILE A 49 5.92 -8.03 13.40
N SER A 50 6.18 -8.13 14.70
CA SER A 50 5.53 -7.28 15.70
C SER A 50 5.79 -5.79 15.39
N ASN A 51 4.80 -4.95 15.63
CA ASN A 51 4.78 -3.50 15.34
C ASN A 51 4.65 -3.16 13.85
N THR A 52 3.42 -3.07 13.41
CA THR A 52 3.09 -2.65 12.05
C THR A 52 2.44 -1.27 12.11
N PRO A 53 3.18 -0.19 11.82
CA PRO A 53 2.61 1.16 11.83
C PRO A 53 1.46 1.32 10.83
N LEU A 54 1.47 0.55 9.73
CA LEU A 54 0.41 0.57 8.73
C LEU A 54 -0.91 -0.05 9.22
N GLU A 55 -0.90 -0.92 10.23
CA GLU A 55 -2.11 -1.50 10.81
C GLU A 55 -2.87 -0.48 11.66
N SER A 56 -2.18 0.52 12.19
CA SER A 56 -2.80 1.61 12.97
C SER A 56 -3.38 2.73 12.11
N VAL A 57 -3.22 2.68 10.77
CA VAL A 57 -3.77 3.69 9.87
C VAL A 57 -5.29 3.61 9.87
N SER A 58 -5.94 4.61 10.44
CA SER A 58 -7.39 4.68 10.46
C SER A 58 -7.95 4.92 9.06
N GLN A 59 -9.16 4.42 8.84
CA GLN A 59 -9.91 4.63 7.60
C GLN A 59 -10.06 6.13 7.31
N GLY A 60 -9.76 6.53 6.08
CA GLY A 60 -9.91 7.91 5.64
C GLY A 60 -8.74 8.84 5.94
N GLN A 61 -7.73 8.39 6.66
CA GLN A 61 -6.53 9.19 6.89
C GLN A 61 -5.59 9.13 5.69
N ASN A 62 -5.01 10.28 5.35
CA ASN A 62 -3.87 10.35 4.48
C ASN A 62 -2.57 10.21 5.29
N PHE A 63 -1.54 9.74 4.66
CA PHE A 63 -0.22 9.65 5.25
C PHE A 63 0.85 10.06 4.23
N SER A 64 1.99 10.46 4.75
CA SER A 64 3.19 10.71 3.98
C SER A 64 4.20 9.60 4.24
N GLY A 65 4.99 9.30 3.25
CA GLY A 65 6.01 8.27 3.36
C GLY A 65 7.22 8.58 2.50
N SER A 66 8.32 7.91 2.79
CA SER A 66 9.52 7.96 1.97
C SER A 66 10.14 6.57 1.88
N LEU A 67 10.69 6.27 0.72
CA LEU A 67 11.47 5.09 0.44
C LEU A 67 12.91 5.52 0.17
N ASN A 68 13.86 4.92 0.87
CA ASN A 68 15.28 5.11 0.60
C ASN A 68 15.85 3.78 0.09
N TYR A 69 16.41 3.79 -1.11
CA TYR A 69 17.03 2.63 -1.72
C TYR A 69 18.35 3.06 -2.39
N GLU A 70 19.45 2.45 -2.00
CA GLU A 70 20.80 2.70 -2.55
C GLU A 70 21.19 4.20 -2.65
N GLY A 71 20.75 5.00 -1.68
CA GLY A 71 21.04 6.44 -1.66
C GLY A 71 20.07 7.30 -2.49
N ALA A 72 19.13 6.69 -3.21
CA ALA A 72 18.03 7.39 -3.84
C ALA A 72 16.83 7.43 -2.88
N ALA A 73 16.33 8.63 -2.59
CA ALA A 73 15.17 8.83 -1.74
C ALA A 73 13.98 9.26 -2.59
N TYR A 74 12.86 8.59 -2.40
CA TYR A 74 11.56 8.91 -3.01
C TYR A 74 10.56 9.17 -1.90
N GLY A 75 9.79 10.24 -1.99
CA GLY A 75 8.80 10.59 -0.98
C GLY A 75 7.48 11.05 -1.56
N PHE A 76 6.41 10.86 -0.80
CA PHE A 76 5.07 11.31 -1.11
C PHE A 76 4.40 11.89 0.13
N LYS A 77 3.44 12.80 -0.06
CA LYS A 77 2.75 13.50 1.03
C LYS A 77 1.29 13.09 1.19
N SER A 78 0.67 12.57 0.16
CA SER A 78 -0.77 12.28 0.16
C SER A 78 -1.01 10.85 -0.35
N GLY A 79 -0.82 9.90 0.53
CA GLY A 79 -1.08 8.48 0.31
C GLY A 79 -2.31 8.00 1.06
N TYR A 80 -3.09 7.13 0.43
CA TYR A 80 -4.26 6.49 1.01
C TYR A 80 -4.16 4.98 0.83
N MET A 81 -4.36 4.22 1.91
CA MET A 81 -4.33 2.77 1.84
C MET A 81 -5.58 2.25 1.13
N THR A 82 -5.39 1.57 0.00
CA THR A 82 -6.50 0.98 -0.78
C THR A 82 -6.73 -0.48 -0.47
N SER A 83 -5.69 -1.20 -0.06
CA SER A 83 -5.84 -2.58 0.39
C SER A 83 -4.74 -2.97 1.36
N MET A 84 -5.08 -3.94 2.19
CA MET A 84 -4.17 -4.62 3.10
C MET A 84 -4.47 -6.11 3.04
N SER A 85 -3.44 -6.93 3.00
CA SER A 85 -3.58 -8.37 3.09
C SER A 85 -2.54 -8.97 4.03
N VAL A 86 -2.95 -10.05 4.71
CA VAL A 86 -2.07 -10.87 5.56
C VAL A 86 -2.24 -12.31 5.11
N ASN A 87 -1.13 -12.97 4.85
CA ASN A 87 -1.10 -14.38 4.49
C ASN A 87 -0.16 -15.15 5.42
N CYS A 88 -0.68 -16.20 6.00
CA CYS A 88 0.06 -17.14 6.85
C CYS A 88 -0.27 -18.56 6.41
N ALA A 89 0.73 -19.36 6.11
CA ALA A 89 0.56 -20.76 5.77
C ALA A 89 1.66 -21.62 6.41
N VAL A 90 1.33 -22.88 6.68
CA VAL A 90 2.30 -23.84 7.20
C VAL A 90 3.46 -24.00 6.21
N GLY A 91 4.69 -23.90 6.69
CA GLY A 91 5.90 -24.00 5.87
C GLY A 91 6.27 -22.72 5.11
N ALA A 92 5.49 -21.65 5.22
CA ALA A 92 5.79 -20.35 4.64
C ALA A 92 6.08 -19.31 5.71
N ILE A 93 6.89 -18.31 5.34
CA ILE A 93 7.12 -17.15 6.21
C ILE A 93 5.88 -16.22 6.06
N PRO A 94 5.23 -15.83 7.16
CA PRO A 94 4.06 -14.98 7.09
C PRO A 94 4.41 -13.61 6.51
N LYS A 95 3.56 -13.12 5.61
CA LYS A 95 3.73 -11.83 4.95
C LYS A 95 2.48 -10.98 5.07
N SER A 96 2.68 -9.67 5.11
CA SER A 96 1.63 -8.68 4.91
C SER A 96 1.94 -7.82 3.69
N SER A 97 0.91 -7.47 2.94
CA SER A 97 1.04 -6.61 1.77
C SER A 97 0.06 -5.45 1.87
N TYR A 98 0.50 -4.29 1.44
CA TYR A 98 -0.25 -3.04 1.49
C TYR A 98 -0.21 -2.40 0.13
N SER A 99 -1.34 -1.91 -0.35
CA SER A 99 -1.41 -1.10 -1.56
C SER A 99 -1.91 0.29 -1.22
N LEU A 100 -1.22 1.28 -1.72
CA LEU A 100 -1.44 2.68 -1.43
C LEU A 100 -1.67 3.41 -2.75
N VAL A 101 -2.65 4.28 -2.80
CA VAL A 101 -2.80 5.24 -3.90
C VAL A 101 -2.24 6.59 -3.45
N VAL A 102 -1.38 7.17 -4.29
CA VAL A 102 -0.78 8.47 -4.05
C VAL A 102 -1.31 9.45 -5.10
N TYR A 103 -1.85 10.55 -4.65
CA TYR A 103 -2.39 11.62 -5.50
C TYR A 103 -1.48 12.83 -5.59
N ASP A 104 -0.40 12.86 -4.84
CA ASP A 104 0.67 13.86 -4.93
C ASP A 104 1.84 13.28 -5.73
N GLU A 105 2.77 14.12 -6.15
CA GLU A 105 3.96 13.66 -6.83
C GLU A 105 4.84 12.79 -5.91
N LEU A 106 5.23 11.64 -6.42
CA LEU A 106 6.34 10.89 -5.87
C LEU A 106 7.63 11.57 -6.35
N ARG A 107 8.32 12.25 -5.46
CA ARG A 107 9.53 13.04 -5.80
C ARG A 107 10.79 12.35 -5.32
N SER A 108 11.84 12.44 -6.14
CA SER A 108 13.19 12.16 -5.67
C SER A 108 13.67 13.26 -4.72
N GLY A 109 14.52 12.90 -3.75
CA GLY A 109 15.11 13.85 -2.81
C GLY A 109 14.22 14.21 -1.60
N ALA A 110 13.15 13.48 -1.35
CA ALA A 110 12.47 13.59 -0.07
C ALA A 110 13.41 13.11 1.04
N ASN A 111 13.57 13.93 2.08
CA ASN A 111 14.41 13.59 3.21
C ASN A 111 13.84 12.36 3.93
N ALA A 112 14.34 11.19 3.59
CA ALA A 112 14.16 9.99 4.38
C ALA A 112 15.17 10.06 5.53
N SER A 113 14.75 10.49 6.68
CA SER A 113 15.52 10.37 7.91
C SER A 113 15.24 9.02 8.55
N GLY A 114 15.66 7.94 7.91
CA GLY A 114 15.58 6.58 8.45
C GLY A 114 16.98 6.11 8.82
N SER A 115 17.15 5.57 10.00
CA SER A 115 18.31 4.75 10.34
C SER A 115 18.11 3.37 9.72
N ALA A 116 19.17 2.77 9.19
CA ALA A 116 19.12 1.37 8.79
C ALA A 116 18.69 0.52 9.99
N THR A 117 17.68 -0.31 9.81
CA THR A 117 17.13 -1.15 10.87
C THR A 117 18.19 -2.12 11.38
N SER A 118 18.32 -2.21 12.68
CA SER A 118 19.00 -3.34 13.35
C SER A 118 18.30 -4.66 12.99
N ALA A 119 19.01 -5.76 13.16
CA ALA A 119 18.58 -7.12 12.80
C ALA A 119 17.07 -7.36 13.04
N ILE A 120 16.39 -7.82 12.01
CA ILE A 120 14.96 -8.12 12.02
C ILE A 120 14.79 -9.57 12.45
N ASP A 121 13.98 -9.81 13.47
CA ASP A 121 13.58 -11.15 13.87
C ASP A 121 12.37 -11.58 13.02
N ILE A 122 12.61 -12.44 12.03
CA ILE A 122 11.56 -12.98 11.17
C ILE A 122 10.89 -14.13 11.94
N PRO A 123 9.55 -14.10 12.14
CA PRO A 123 8.87 -15.14 12.89
C PRO A 123 9.07 -16.51 12.25
N SER A 124 9.47 -17.46 13.07
CA SER A 124 9.50 -18.88 12.70
C SER A 124 8.09 -19.48 12.84
N GLN A 125 7.87 -20.61 12.21
CA GLN A 125 6.57 -21.31 12.26
C GLN A 125 6.07 -21.58 13.69
N GLY A 126 6.95 -21.84 14.63
CA GLY A 126 6.61 -22.06 16.04
C GLY A 126 6.19 -20.79 16.80
N SER A 127 6.43 -19.62 16.23
CA SER A 127 6.07 -18.32 16.83
C SER A 127 4.71 -17.80 16.38
N ILE A 128 4.02 -18.51 15.48
CA ILE A 128 2.75 -18.09 14.91
C ILE A 128 1.62 -18.75 15.69
N SER A 129 0.72 -17.96 16.24
CA SER A 129 -0.53 -18.45 16.84
C SER A 129 -1.71 -17.74 16.19
N ILE A 130 -2.73 -18.52 15.82
CA ILE A 130 -3.99 -17.99 15.29
C ILE A 130 -5.07 -18.30 16.30
N THR A 131 -5.70 -17.25 16.81
CA THR A 131 -6.85 -17.38 17.71
C THR A 131 -8.09 -16.90 16.97
N CYS A 132 -9.05 -17.81 16.77
CA CYS A 132 -10.35 -17.49 16.18
C CYS A 132 -11.43 -17.90 17.18
N ASP A 133 -12.30 -16.98 17.52
CA ASP A 133 -13.49 -17.31 18.32
C ASP A 133 -14.35 -18.33 17.56
N ASN A 134 -14.78 -19.37 18.25
CA ASN A 134 -15.57 -20.49 17.69
C ASN A 134 -14.83 -21.49 16.78
N ILE A 135 -13.52 -21.42 16.62
CA ILE A 135 -12.74 -22.48 15.97
C ILE A 135 -11.98 -23.25 17.05
N THR A 136 -12.39 -24.46 17.32
CA THR A 136 -11.78 -25.35 18.32
C THR A 136 -10.73 -26.30 17.78
N SER A 137 -10.40 -26.20 16.48
CA SER A 137 -9.45 -27.07 15.81
C SER A 137 -8.02 -26.54 15.96
N ASN A 138 -7.10 -27.42 16.33
CA ASN A 138 -5.65 -27.14 16.37
C ASN A 138 -4.99 -27.38 14.99
N ARG A 139 -5.77 -27.71 13.96
CA ARG A 139 -5.29 -28.09 12.62
C ARG A 139 -5.44 -26.96 11.62
N VAL A 140 -5.11 -25.76 12.03
CA VAL A 140 -5.07 -24.60 11.11
C VAL A 140 -3.80 -24.70 10.30
N ILE A 141 -3.93 -24.81 8.97
CA ILE A 141 -2.82 -24.88 8.04
C ILE A 141 -2.61 -23.60 7.24
N GLY A 142 -3.60 -22.71 7.20
CA GLY A 142 -3.50 -21.42 6.53
C GLY A 142 -4.49 -20.41 7.04
N PHE A 143 -4.10 -19.16 6.93
CA PHE A 143 -4.92 -17.99 7.25
C PHE A 143 -4.65 -16.89 6.23
N ASP A 144 -5.72 -16.39 5.63
CA ASP A 144 -5.70 -15.25 4.73
C ASP A 144 -6.66 -14.18 5.23
N TYR A 145 -6.19 -12.95 5.26
CA TYR A 145 -6.99 -11.78 5.59
C TYR A 145 -6.81 -10.70 4.53
N ASN A 146 -7.89 -10.12 4.06
CA ASN A 146 -7.90 -9.03 3.11
C ASN A 146 -8.86 -7.93 3.56
N ALA A 147 -8.37 -6.69 3.52
CA ALA A 147 -9.18 -5.50 3.69
C ALA A 147 -9.06 -4.60 2.46
N SER A 148 -10.17 -4.06 1.98
CA SER A 148 -10.21 -3.15 0.84
C SER A 148 -10.91 -1.85 1.21
N PHE A 149 -10.27 -0.74 0.88
CA PHE A 149 -10.71 0.61 1.19
C PHE A 149 -10.94 1.39 -0.10
N ASN A 150 -12.08 2.05 -0.21
CA ASN A 150 -12.43 2.82 -1.39
C ASN A 150 -12.29 4.31 -1.12
N TYR A 151 -11.63 5.02 -2.04
CA TYR A 151 -11.47 6.46 -1.98
C TYR A 151 -11.91 7.10 -3.29
N LYS A 152 -12.55 8.27 -3.19
CA LYS A 152 -12.95 9.08 -4.33
C LYS A 152 -12.25 10.42 -4.26
N PRO A 153 -11.35 10.69 -5.21
CA PRO A 153 -10.74 12.01 -5.35
C PRO A 153 -11.72 12.99 -6.01
N TYR A 154 -11.72 14.23 -5.56
CA TYR A 154 -12.45 15.34 -6.13
C TYR A 154 -11.48 16.38 -6.67
N TYR A 155 -11.56 16.63 -7.96
CA TYR A 155 -10.67 17.56 -8.66
C TYR A 155 -11.39 18.87 -8.94
N THR A 156 -10.63 19.96 -8.95
CA THR A 156 -11.05 21.26 -9.46
C THR A 156 -10.44 21.50 -10.84
N ILE A 157 -11.11 22.28 -11.67
CA ILE A 157 -10.60 22.64 -13.01
C ILE A 157 -9.25 23.35 -12.87
N GLY A 158 -8.25 22.86 -13.60
CA GLY A 158 -6.89 23.43 -13.60
C GLY A 158 -5.97 22.87 -12.50
N SER A 159 -6.42 21.90 -11.69
CA SER A 159 -5.59 21.24 -10.69
C SER A 159 -5.16 19.86 -11.16
N GLU A 160 -3.89 19.56 -11.05
CA GLU A 160 -3.32 18.20 -11.29
C GLU A 160 -3.53 17.28 -10.10
N HIS A 161 -3.74 17.84 -8.91
CA HIS A 161 -3.97 17.11 -7.67
C HIS A 161 -5.41 17.29 -7.19
N PRO A 162 -5.99 16.28 -6.50
CA PRO A 162 -7.33 16.43 -5.95
C PRO A 162 -7.37 17.49 -4.87
N ALA A 163 -8.43 18.29 -4.89
CA ALA A 163 -8.72 19.26 -3.84
C ALA A 163 -9.18 18.59 -2.54
N ASP A 164 -9.78 17.41 -2.66
CA ASP A 164 -10.26 16.60 -1.53
C ASP A 164 -10.28 15.11 -1.93
N VAL A 165 -10.08 14.23 -0.97
CA VAL A 165 -10.20 12.78 -1.15
C VAL A 165 -11.08 12.22 -0.05
N LYS A 166 -12.23 11.68 -0.44
CA LYS A 166 -13.19 11.11 0.51
C LYS A 166 -13.12 9.61 0.53
N TYR A 167 -13.13 9.08 1.73
CA TYR A 167 -13.37 7.66 1.96
C TYR A 167 -14.83 7.31 1.61
N ILE A 168 -15.01 6.21 0.90
CA ILE A 168 -16.32 5.68 0.53
C ILE A 168 -16.57 4.39 1.30
N SER A 169 -17.53 4.43 2.22
CA SER A 169 -18.03 3.24 2.91
C SER A 169 -18.88 2.35 1.95
N PRO A 170 -18.94 1.02 2.12
CA PRO A 170 -18.29 0.26 3.19
C PRO A 170 -16.86 -0.18 2.86
N THR A 171 -16.06 -0.44 3.89
CA THR A 171 -14.84 -1.25 3.77
C THR A 171 -15.23 -2.71 3.62
N THR A 172 -14.56 -3.42 2.73
CA THR A 172 -14.75 -4.86 2.57
C THR A 172 -13.64 -5.60 3.31
N TYR A 173 -14.05 -6.51 4.18
CA TYR A 173 -13.15 -7.40 4.90
C TYR A 173 -13.46 -8.84 4.53
N ASN A 174 -12.43 -9.61 4.19
CA ASN A 174 -12.52 -11.03 3.95
C ASN A 174 -11.46 -11.74 4.77
N ALA A 175 -11.87 -12.80 5.47
CA ALA A 175 -10.96 -13.67 6.18
C ALA A 175 -11.26 -15.11 5.81
N SER A 176 -10.25 -15.92 5.58
CA SER A 176 -10.37 -17.36 5.36
C SER A 176 -9.39 -18.12 6.23
N VAL A 177 -9.83 -19.25 6.75
CA VAL A 177 -9.03 -20.17 7.55
C VAL A 177 -9.06 -21.52 6.86
N GLN A 178 -7.89 -22.06 6.61
CA GLN A 178 -7.72 -23.40 6.03
C GLN A 178 -7.45 -24.40 7.16
N LEU A 179 -8.22 -25.47 7.18
CA LEU A 179 -8.09 -26.54 8.17
C LEU A 179 -7.70 -27.84 7.48
N GLU A 180 -6.84 -28.60 8.12
CA GLU A 180 -6.57 -29.99 7.72
C GLU A 180 -7.71 -30.87 8.24
N ILE A 181 -8.30 -31.68 7.36
CA ILE A 181 -9.37 -32.62 7.68
C ILE A 181 -8.79 -34.03 7.52
N ASP A 182 -9.01 -34.89 8.53
CA ASP A 182 -8.69 -36.33 8.47
C ASP A 182 -9.66 -37.07 7.54
#